data_5b799ef7b469b567c64d9c21e6ee516f
#
_entry.id   5b799ef7b469b567c64d9c21e6ee516f
#
_cell.length_a   1.000
_cell.length_b   1.000
_cell.length_c   1.000
_cell.angle_alpha   90.00
_cell.angle_beta   90.00
_cell.angle_gamma   90.00
#
_symmetry.space_group_name_H-M   'P 1'
#
loop_
_entity.id
_entity.type
_entity.pdbx_description
1 polymer ?
#
loop_
_entity_poly.entity_id
_entity_poly.type
_entity_poly.pdbx_seq_one_letter_code
_entity_poly.pdbx_strand_id
1 'polypeptide(L)'
;EALHLTSTQHMLNLMRAGSDDPEMAEIAVELQDECFKLFKKAAEQEKEWAAYLFKDGSMIGLNKEILAQYVEYITNLRMQAVGLPAGFEGATQNPIPWINAWLSSDNVQVAPQEVEISSYLIGQIDSEVSADDLGDFEL
;
A
#
# COMPACT_ATOMS: atom_id res chain seq x y z
N GLU A 1 6.24 -0.56 0.90
CA GLU A 1 4.99 0.00 1.49
C GLU A 1 4.28 -0.99 2.43
N ALA A 2 4.17 -2.29 2.09
CA ALA A 2 3.54 -3.28 2.95
C ALA A 2 4.16 -3.34 4.36
N LEU A 3 5.48 -3.23 4.46
CA LEU A 3 6.18 -3.20 5.74
C LEU A 3 5.82 -1.97 6.57
N HIS A 4 5.79 -0.78 5.94
CA HIS A 4 5.42 0.46 6.63
C HIS A 4 3.99 0.41 7.16
N LEU A 5 3.05 -0.06 6.34
CA LEU A 5 1.66 -0.21 6.74
C LEU A 5 1.49 -1.18 7.90
N THR A 6 2.10 -2.38 7.80
CA THR A 6 2.01 -3.41 8.83
C THR A 6 2.64 -2.94 10.15
N SER A 7 3.80 -2.27 10.09
CA SER A 7 4.46 -1.71 11.27
C SER A 7 3.60 -0.64 11.93
N THR A 8 3.02 0.28 11.16
CA THR A 8 2.12 1.33 11.68
C THR A 8 0.87 0.73 12.33
N GLN A 9 0.24 -0.26 11.69
CA GLN A 9 -0.92 -0.96 12.26
C GLN A 9 -0.57 -1.67 13.56
N HIS A 10 0.60 -2.31 13.61
CA HIS A 10 1.08 -2.98 14.80
C HIS A 10 1.32 -1.99 15.96
N MET A 11 1.99 -0.87 15.68
CA MET A 11 2.20 0.20 16.68
C MET A 11 0.89 0.74 17.23
N LEU A 12 -0.08 1.05 16.38
CA LEU A 12 -1.40 1.53 16.80
C LEU A 12 -2.12 0.49 17.68
N ASN A 13 -2.01 -0.78 17.35
CA ASN A 13 -2.61 -1.84 18.16
C ASN A 13 -1.92 -2.00 19.53
N LEU A 14 -0.59 -1.83 19.62
CA LEU A 14 0.13 -1.81 20.89
C LEU A 14 -0.30 -0.63 21.76
N MET A 15 -0.39 0.57 21.18
CA MET A 15 -0.86 1.78 21.90
C MET A 15 -2.29 1.57 22.44
N ARG A 16 -3.19 1.04 21.62
CA ARG A 16 -4.56 0.75 22.02
C ARG A 16 -4.67 -0.33 23.11
N ALA A 17 -3.76 -1.31 23.10
CA ALA A 17 -3.72 -2.33 24.14
C ALA A 17 -3.29 -1.76 25.50
N GLY A 18 -2.52 -0.67 25.52
CA GLY A 18 -2.05 -0.02 26.73
C GLY A 18 -1.15 -0.90 27.60
N SER A 19 -0.52 -1.93 27.01
CA SER A 19 0.28 -2.90 27.79
C SER A 19 1.53 -2.26 28.36
N ASP A 20 2.15 -1.35 27.61
CA ASP A 20 3.36 -0.65 28.01
C ASP A 20 3.05 0.69 28.70
N ASP A 21 1.94 1.32 28.29
CA ASP A 21 1.48 2.61 28.80
C ASP A 21 -0.06 2.67 28.79
N PRO A 22 -0.72 2.51 29.95
CA PRO A 22 -2.17 2.57 30.06
C PRO A 22 -2.78 3.90 29.61
N GLU A 23 -2.06 5.03 29.73
CA GLU A 23 -2.53 6.35 29.30
C GLU A 23 -2.74 6.37 27.78
N MET A 24 -1.92 5.64 27.01
CA MET A 24 -2.09 5.51 25.56
C MET A 24 -3.41 4.83 25.19
N ALA A 25 -3.87 3.86 25.97
CA ALA A 25 -5.17 3.23 25.74
C ALA A 25 -6.33 4.20 25.96
N GLU A 26 -6.25 5.05 27.00
CA GLU A 26 -7.26 6.07 27.27
C GLU A 26 -7.31 7.10 26.11
N ILE A 27 -6.17 7.61 25.68
CA ILE A 27 -6.04 8.53 24.52
C ILE A 27 -6.59 7.88 23.24
N ALA A 28 -6.31 6.60 23.01
CA ALA A 28 -6.80 5.89 21.84
C ALA A 28 -8.33 5.76 21.83
N VAL A 29 -8.95 5.60 23.00
CA VAL A 29 -10.41 5.59 23.15
C VAL A 29 -10.98 7.00 22.90
N GLU A 30 -10.38 8.02 23.49
CA GLU A 30 -10.80 9.42 23.30
C GLU A 30 -10.77 9.85 21.84
N LEU A 31 -9.72 9.48 21.11
CA LEU A 31 -9.51 9.88 19.72
C LEU A 31 -10.13 8.93 18.69
N GLN A 32 -10.83 7.88 19.12
CA GLN A 32 -11.37 6.86 18.21
C GLN A 32 -12.29 7.45 17.13
N ASP A 33 -13.16 8.38 17.50
CA ASP A 33 -14.10 9.04 16.58
C ASP A 33 -13.37 9.94 15.57
N GLU A 34 -12.31 10.59 16.00
CA GLU A 34 -11.46 11.42 15.13
C GLU A 34 -10.74 10.53 14.10
N CYS A 35 -10.15 9.43 14.54
CA CYS A 35 -9.53 8.45 13.65
C CYS A 35 -10.53 7.91 12.64
N PHE A 36 -11.73 7.54 13.08
CA PHE A 36 -12.80 7.09 12.20
C PHE A 36 -13.13 8.12 11.11
N LYS A 37 -13.29 9.40 11.48
CA LYS A 37 -13.55 10.50 10.54
C LYS A 37 -12.39 10.69 9.55
N LEU A 38 -11.13 10.55 10.00
CA LEU A 38 -9.96 10.66 9.13
C LEU A 38 -9.95 9.57 8.06
N PHE A 39 -10.22 8.31 8.42
CA PHE A 39 -10.36 7.22 7.44
C PHE A 39 -11.47 7.50 6.43
N LYS A 40 -12.63 7.96 6.88
CA LYS A 40 -13.74 8.33 6.00
C LYS A 40 -13.35 9.44 5.04
N LYS A 41 -12.71 10.49 5.55
CA LYS A 41 -12.25 11.63 4.74
C LYS A 41 -11.22 11.19 3.69
N ALA A 42 -10.25 10.36 4.06
CA ALA A 42 -9.27 9.82 3.12
C ALA A 42 -9.96 9.00 2.01
N ALA A 43 -10.91 8.15 2.37
CA ALA A 43 -11.67 7.38 1.38
C ALA A 43 -12.46 8.27 0.41
N GLU A 44 -13.08 9.35 0.88
CA GLU A 44 -13.76 10.29 -0.03
C GLU A 44 -12.79 10.99 -0.99
N GLN A 45 -11.59 11.38 -0.54
CA GLN A 45 -10.56 11.94 -1.41
C GLN A 45 -10.11 10.94 -2.48
N GLU A 46 -9.93 9.67 -2.12
CA GLU A 46 -9.59 8.62 -3.10
C GLU A 46 -10.73 8.37 -4.10
N LYS A 47 -11.97 8.46 -3.68
CA LYS A 47 -13.13 8.35 -4.58
C LYS A 47 -13.25 9.55 -5.53
N GLU A 48 -12.93 10.76 -5.07
CA GLU A 48 -12.82 11.95 -5.92
C GLU A 48 -11.71 11.77 -6.97
N TRP A 49 -10.57 11.23 -6.55
CA TRP A 49 -9.47 10.89 -7.45
C TRP A 49 -9.87 9.83 -8.48
N ALA A 50 -10.57 8.77 -8.06
CA ALA A 50 -11.13 7.77 -8.97
C ALA A 50 -12.08 8.40 -10.01
N ALA A 51 -12.95 9.31 -9.59
CA ALA A 51 -13.85 10.04 -10.51
C ALA A 51 -13.04 10.90 -11.50
N TYR A 52 -11.96 11.53 -11.07
CA TYR A 52 -11.08 12.29 -11.96
C TYR A 52 -10.36 11.41 -12.99
N LEU A 53 -9.85 10.27 -12.57
CA LEU A 53 -9.16 9.33 -13.47
C LEU A 53 -10.08 8.84 -14.60
N PHE A 54 -11.35 8.64 -14.32
CA PHE A 54 -12.33 8.12 -15.29
C PHE A 54 -13.26 9.19 -15.88
N LYS A 55 -12.89 10.48 -15.77
CA LYS A 55 -13.71 11.59 -16.29
C LYS A 55 -13.96 11.53 -17.80
N ASP A 56 -13.01 11.00 -18.56
CA ASP A 56 -13.02 10.93 -20.00
C ASP A 56 -13.39 9.54 -20.55
N GLY A 57 -13.69 8.59 -19.67
CA GLY A 57 -14.10 7.24 -20.04
C GLY A 57 -13.64 6.18 -19.04
N SER A 58 -13.98 4.93 -19.33
CA SER A 58 -13.65 3.77 -18.49
C SER A 58 -12.71 2.81 -19.24
N MET A 59 -12.04 1.97 -18.47
CA MET A 59 -11.24 0.87 -18.99
C MET A 59 -12.05 -0.43 -18.97
N ILE A 60 -11.62 -1.44 -19.75
CA ILE A 60 -12.23 -2.77 -19.69
C ILE A 60 -12.05 -3.35 -18.28
N GLY A 61 -13.16 -3.64 -17.60
CA GLY A 61 -13.17 -4.23 -16.26
C GLY A 61 -12.87 -3.25 -15.12
N LEU A 62 -12.72 -1.94 -15.41
CA LEU A 62 -12.47 -0.94 -14.38
C LEU A 62 -13.11 0.40 -14.77
N ASN A 63 -13.90 0.94 -13.85
CA ASN A 63 -14.54 2.25 -13.96
C ASN A 63 -14.53 2.96 -12.59
N LYS A 64 -15.02 4.18 -12.53
CA LYS A 64 -15.04 4.97 -11.30
C LYS A 64 -15.86 4.33 -10.18
N GLU A 65 -16.98 3.68 -10.52
CA GLU A 65 -17.87 3.02 -9.56
C GLU A 65 -17.19 1.81 -8.92
N ILE A 66 -16.58 0.96 -9.73
CA ILE A 66 -15.85 -0.23 -9.26
C ILE A 66 -14.64 0.20 -8.42
N LEU A 67 -13.90 1.23 -8.85
CA LEU A 67 -12.76 1.73 -8.09
C LEU A 67 -13.20 2.36 -6.76
N ALA A 68 -14.31 3.11 -6.76
CA ALA A 68 -14.88 3.65 -5.52
C ALA A 68 -15.30 2.54 -4.53
N GLN A 69 -15.92 1.46 -5.02
CA GLN A 69 -16.23 0.29 -4.19
C GLN A 69 -14.98 -0.39 -3.64
N TYR A 70 -13.91 -0.45 -4.43
CA TYR A 70 -12.63 -0.98 -3.98
C TYR A 70 -12.01 -0.12 -2.87
N VAL A 71 -12.06 1.21 -2.99
CA VAL A 71 -11.62 2.15 -1.96
C VAL A 71 -12.38 1.90 -0.65
N GLU A 72 -13.71 1.74 -0.70
CA GLU A 72 -14.53 1.45 0.48
C GLU A 72 -14.16 0.11 1.11
N TYR A 73 -13.98 -0.93 0.29
CA TYR A 73 -13.55 -2.25 0.76
C TYR A 73 -12.18 -2.21 1.45
N ILE A 74 -11.17 -1.60 0.81
CA ILE A 74 -9.82 -1.48 1.38
C ILE A 74 -9.84 -0.63 2.65
N THR A 75 -10.61 0.46 2.68
CA THR A 75 -10.73 1.30 3.87
C THR A 75 -11.31 0.51 5.05
N ASN A 76 -12.34 -0.30 4.83
CA ASN A 76 -12.88 -1.18 5.87
C ASN A 76 -11.82 -2.13 6.42
N LEU A 77 -11.03 -2.77 5.55
CA LEU A 77 -9.95 -3.66 5.97
C LEU A 77 -8.90 -2.91 6.83
N ARG A 78 -8.53 -1.68 6.44
CA ARG A 78 -7.55 -0.87 7.16
C ARG A 78 -8.09 -0.40 8.51
N MET A 79 -9.35 0.01 8.56
CA MET A 79 -10.02 0.38 9.82
C MET A 79 -10.07 -0.80 10.79
N GLN A 80 -10.48 -1.96 10.31
CA GLN A 80 -10.54 -3.18 11.13
C GLN A 80 -9.15 -3.61 11.63
N ALA A 81 -8.12 -3.48 10.80
CA ALA A 81 -6.74 -3.82 11.18
C ALA A 81 -6.18 -2.96 12.33
N VAL A 82 -6.73 -1.77 12.54
CA VAL A 82 -6.40 -0.90 13.69
C VAL A 82 -7.51 -0.90 14.75
N GLY A 83 -8.45 -1.87 14.67
CA GLY A 83 -9.51 -2.10 15.65
C GLY A 83 -10.65 -1.07 15.62
N LEU A 84 -10.81 -0.34 14.52
CA LEU A 84 -11.99 0.48 14.29
C LEU A 84 -13.12 -0.34 13.65
N PRO A 85 -14.39 0.04 13.84
CA PRO A 85 -15.48 -0.58 13.10
C PRO A 85 -15.39 -0.27 11.61
N ALA A 86 -16.02 -1.10 10.76
CA ALA A 86 -16.13 -0.82 9.33
C ALA A 86 -16.87 0.52 9.10
N GLY A 87 -16.34 1.33 8.20
CA GLY A 87 -16.88 2.66 7.89
C GLY A 87 -17.88 2.68 6.74
N PHE A 88 -17.92 1.61 5.92
CA PHE A 88 -18.76 1.51 4.73
C PHE A 88 -19.59 0.23 4.78
N GLU A 89 -20.90 0.40 4.85
CA GLU A 89 -21.85 -0.72 4.87
C GLU A 89 -21.86 -1.43 3.50
N GLY A 90 -21.87 -2.75 3.51
CA GLY A 90 -21.91 -3.56 2.29
C GLY A 90 -20.56 -3.75 1.58
N ALA A 91 -19.52 -2.99 1.92
CA ALA A 91 -18.20 -3.13 1.31
C ALA A 91 -17.39 -4.29 1.97
N THR A 92 -17.89 -5.53 1.79
CA THR A 92 -17.36 -6.74 2.42
C THR A 92 -16.56 -7.63 1.46
N GLN A 93 -16.64 -7.38 0.16
CA GLN A 93 -15.98 -8.17 -0.87
C GLN A 93 -15.15 -7.28 -1.79
N ASN A 94 -14.00 -7.81 -2.23
CA ASN A 94 -13.17 -7.11 -3.19
C ASN A 94 -13.87 -7.10 -4.57
N PRO A 95 -14.25 -5.92 -5.11
CA PRO A 95 -14.92 -5.82 -6.41
C PRO A 95 -13.96 -6.08 -7.60
N ILE A 96 -12.64 -6.08 -7.36
CA ILE A 96 -11.60 -6.30 -8.35
C ILE A 96 -10.61 -7.39 -7.89
N PRO A 97 -11.08 -8.64 -7.67
CA PRO A 97 -10.26 -9.70 -7.07
C PRO A 97 -9.00 -10.05 -7.87
N TRP A 98 -9.00 -9.78 -9.17
CA TRP A 98 -7.85 -9.97 -10.05
C TRP A 98 -6.65 -9.08 -9.68
N ILE A 99 -6.86 -7.95 -8.98
CA ILE A 99 -5.75 -7.08 -8.53
C ILE A 99 -4.82 -7.80 -7.55
N ASN A 100 -5.31 -8.79 -6.82
CA ASN A 100 -4.50 -9.53 -5.87
C ASN A 100 -3.33 -10.26 -6.55
N ALA A 101 -3.53 -10.72 -7.79
CA ALA A 101 -2.46 -11.33 -8.58
C ALA A 101 -1.34 -10.35 -8.94
N TRP A 102 -1.69 -9.06 -9.09
CA TRP A 102 -0.73 -7.98 -9.38
C TRP A 102 -0.07 -7.42 -8.12
N LEU A 103 -0.73 -7.52 -6.98
CA LEU A 103 -0.18 -7.11 -5.68
C LEU A 103 0.70 -8.19 -5.03
N SER A 104 0.68 -9.42 -5.58
CA SER A 104 1.57 -10.48 -5.14
C SER A 104 3.00 -10.17 -5.58
N SER A 105 3.94 -10.22 -4.65
CA SER A 105 5.37 -9.97 -4.91
C SER A 105 5.95 -10.88 -5.99
N ASP A 106 5.35 -12.05 -6.21
CA ASP A 106 5.81 -13.03 -7.20
C ASP A 106 5.51 -12.62 -8.65
N ASN A 107 4.59 -11.66 -8.85
CA ASN A 107 4.11 -11.24 -10.18
C ASN A 107 4.24 -9.74 -10.44
N VAL A 108 4.85 -8.97 -9.55
CA VAL A 108 5.00 -7.53 -9.74
C VAL A 108 6.01 -7.27 -10.84
N GLN A 109 5.53 -6.79 -11.98
CA GLN A 109 6.39 -6.15 -12.99
C GLN A 109 6.76 -4.77 -12.47
N VAL A 110 7.83 -4.73 -11.71
CA VAL A 110 8.38 -3.47 -11.18
C VAL A 110 9.19 -2.81 -12.28
N ALA A 111 9.18 -1.50 -12.33
CA ALA A 111 10.10 -0.77 -13.21
C ALA A 111 11.55 -1.19 -12.89
N PRO A 112 12.46 -1.23 -13.89
CA PRO A 112 13.84 -1.71 -13.66
C PRO A 112 14.54 -1.08 -12.46
N GLN A 113 14.23 0.17 -12.13
CA GLN A 113 14.75 0.90 -10.97
C GLN A 113 14.11 0.51 -9.64
N GLU A 114 13.03 -0.25 -9.65
CA GLU A 114 12.27 -0.68 -8.47
C GLU A 114 12.41 -2.19 -8.22
N VAL A 115 13.13 -2.89 -9.09
CA VAL A 115 13.40 -4.33 -8.93
C VAL A 115 14.35 -4.52 -7.77
N GLU A 116 14.03 -5.41 -6.85
CA GLU A 116 14.96 -5.82 -5.81
C GLU A 116 16.31 -6.22 -6.42
N ILE A 117 17.39 -5.81 -5.77
CA ILE A 117 18.79 -6.10 -6.17
C ILE A 117 19.05 -7.63 -6.33
N SER A 118 18.19 -8.47 -5.75
CA SER A 118 18.23 -9.94 -5.93
C SER A 118 18.05 -10.39 -7.38
N SER A 119 17.49 -9.55 -8.27
CA SER A 119 17.43 -9.82 -9.71
C SER A 119 18.71 -9.41 -10.46
N TYR A 120 19.62 -8.70 -9.80
CA TYR A 120 20.99 -8.52 -10.28
C TYR A 120 21.73 -9.84 -10.14
N LEU A 121 21.95 -10.52 -11.24
CA LEU A 121 22.86 -11.65 -11.29
C LEU A 121 24.28 -11.10 -11.08
N ILE A 122 24.69 -11.00 -9.82
CA ILE A 122 26.03 -10.56 -9.40
C ILE A 122 27.14 -11.39 -10.07
N GLY A 123 26.83 -12.56 -10.61
CA GLY A 123 27.75 -13.44 -11.32
C GLY A 123 27.94 -13.15 -12.82
N GLN A 124 27.29 -12.11 -13.38
CA GLN A 124 27.45 -11.73 -14.79
C GLN A 124 28.29 -10.45 -15.00
N ILE A 125 28.68 -9.80 -13.92
CA ILE A 125 29.68 -8.74 -14.01
C ILE A 125 31.03 -9.46 -13.95
N ASP A 126 31.69 -9.53 -15.10
CA ASP A 126 33.10 -9.93 -15.13
C ASP A 126 33.88 -8.91 -14.32
N SER A 127 34.24 -9.28 -13.10
CA SER A 127 35.02 -8.43 -12.19
C SER A 127 36.53 -8.60 -12.40
N GLU A 128 36.94 -9.46 -13.33
CA GLU A 128 38.35 -9.63 -13.71
C GLU A 128 38.68 -8.66 -14.86
N VAL A 129 38.60 -7.36 -14.60
CA VAL A 129 39.16 -6.34 -15.49
C VAL A 129 40.66 -6.36 -15.33
N SER A 130 41.38 -6.88 -16.32
CA SER A 130 42.85 -6.83 -16.39
C SER A 130 43.31 -5.43 -16.86
N ALA A 131 44.55 -5.09 -16.53
CA ALA A 131 45.16 -3.84 -17.01
C ALA A 131 45.15 -3.75 -18.55
N ASP A 132 45.14 -4.89 -19.25
CA ASP A 132 45.10 -4.98 -20.71
C ASP A 132 43.72 -4.65 -21.30
N ASP A 133 42.65 -4.78 -20.50
CA ASP A 133 41.29 -4.45 -20.93
C ASP A 133 41.02 -2.94 -20.88
N LEU A 134 41.84 -2.17 -20.19
CA LEU A 134 41.69 -0.74 -20.04
C LEU A 134 42.21 0.08 -21.22
N GLY A 135 42.71 -0.56 -22.29
CA GLY A 135 43.20 0.12 -23.48
C GLY A 135 43.98 1.41 -23.22
N ASP A 136 44.88 1.79 -24.03
CA ASP A 136 45.64 3.05 -23.93
C ASP A 136 44.67 4.26 -23.92
N PHE A 137 44.18 4.64 -22.73
CA PHE A 137 43.58 5.95 -22.50
C PHE A 137 44.74 6.96 -22.38
N GLU A 138 45.15 7.56 -23.50
CA GLU A 138 45.92 8.80 -23.45
C GLU A 138 45.00 9.91 -22.90
N LEU A 139 45.45 10.49 -21.79
CA LEU A 139 44.85 11.70 -21.19
C LEU A 139 45.30 12.95 -21.95
#